data_1fd6a105bfe6903b7e340551902f7d19
#
_entry.id   1fd6a105bfe6903b7e340551902f7d19
#
_cell.length_a   1.000
_cell.length_b   1.000
_cell.length_c   1.000
_cell.angle_alpha   90.00
_cell.angle_beta   90.00
_cell.angle_gamma   90.00
#
_symmetry.space_group_name_H-M   'P 1'
#
loop_
_entity.id
_entity.type
_entity.pdbx_description
1 polymer ?
#
loop_
_entity_poly.entity_id
_entity_poly.type
_entity_poly.pdbx_seq_one_letter_code
_entity_poly.pdbx_strand_id
1 'polypeptide(L)'
;MESENNKYKYTTKENYSKINKAKVLKEKKLKFSQQNSISFQVNVDCYEYYEEQRGLYYLIIPKEYLDNVENLRKDKNDIFTRGKILKFSGGNEFYFDAIVETTEEDPEDNNIFYCYFVPIKDEYIGTQKILGQFEVEERNGDLTYQRMEDAIKQFIGGNCCSKDLENYILGNPVINGYREFKNIFNYKRYYLNSINNFAEFTRHQEKKINNIFYQQMSTINIKHNDNRIICLIVYAIYQCRKNIKDKILICSSSNAVADSISLDLLNMKEHINKLNILRLYAKNQEKIERNKRLNKISFHLLMNKRYRRKFHDRREKKRWIVKKNDIIISTCVNSYNDDLINFKFPFVIIIDANNSSENENLIPITLNAKHVLLISYDGSDNGEINLYKRMKNLYQQNHMEI
;
A
#
# COMPACT_ATOMS: atom_id res chain seq x y z
N MET A 1 -35.73 6.39 -7.24
CA MET A 1 -34.33 6.90 -7.29
C MET A 1 -33.78 7.34 -5.93
N GLU A 2 -34.53 8.08 -5.07
CA GLU A 2 -34.01 8.45 -3.73
C GLU A 2 -33.82 7.27 -2.76
N SER A 3 -34.67 6.23 -2.80
CA SER A 3 -34.58 5.06 -1.91
C SER A 3 -33.38 4.15 -2.21
N GLU A 4 -32.94 4.05 -3.46
CA GLU A 4 -31.78 3.23 -3.86
C GLU A 4 -30.46 3.89 -3.51
N ASN A 5 -30.36 5.21 -3.60
CA ASN A 5 -29.15 5.96 -3.25
C ASN A 5 -28.84 5.92 -1.75
N ASN A 6 -29.84 5.71 -0.88
CA ASN A 6 -29.61 5.63 0.56
C ASN A 6 -28.81 4.37 0.98
N LYS A 7 -28.81 3.30 0.19
CA LYS A 7 -28.02 2.08 0.43
C LYS A 7 -26.50 2.32 0.43
N TYR A 8 -26.04 3.35 -0.25
CA TYR A 8 -24.61 3.66 -0.42
C TYR A 8 -24.09 4.76 0.51
N LYS A 9 -24.96 5.37 1.32
CA LYS A 9 -24.62 6.46 2.23
C LYS A 9 -24.40 5.94 3.66
N TYR A 10 -23.47 6.56 4.35
CA TYR A 10 -23.28 6.38 5.78
C TYR A 10 -23.81 7.62 6.51
N THR A 11 -24.63 7.42 7.53
CA THR A 11 -25.24 8.53 8.27
C THR A 11 -24.24 9.29 9.10
N THR A 12 -23.26 8.60 9.68
CA THR A 12 -22.21 9.16 10.54
C THR A 12 -20.90 8.41 10.37
N LYS A 13 -19.80 8.99 10.89
CA LYS A 13 -18.50 8.31 10.99
C LYS A 13 -18.56 7.05 11.86
N GLU A 14 -19.32 7.08 12.93
CA GLU A 14 -19.53 5.95 13.83
C GLU A 14 -20.23 4.79 13.10
N ASN A 15 -21.25 5.10 12.29
CA ASN A 15 -21.92 4.09 11.46
C ASN A 15 -20.96 3.52 10.41
N TYR A 16 -20.19 4.36 9.72
CA TYR A 16 -19.13 3.93 8.82
C TYR A 16 -18.16 2.96 9.51
N SER A 17 -17.67 3.33 10.70
CA SER A 17 -16.77 2.53 11.49
C SER A 17 -17.35 1.17 11.86
N LYS A 18 -18.56 1.16 12.41
CA LYS A 18 -19.25 -0.06 12.86
C LYS A 18 -19.37 -1.06 11.70
N ILE A 19 -19.82 -0.59 10.54
CA ILE A 19 -20.03 -1.45 9.36
C ILE A 19 -18.71 -1.96 8.81
N ASN A 20 -17.71 -1.09 8.65
CA ASN A 20 -16.44 -1.47 8.04
C ASN A 20 -15.57 -2.33 8.96
N LYS A 21 -15.57 -2.09 10.28
CA LYS A 21 -14.95 -3.01 11.25
C LYS A 21 -15.58 -4.40 11.23
N ALA A 22 -16.92 -4.49 11.09
CA ALA A 22 -17.60 -5.77 10.97
C ALA A 22 -17.20 -6.51 9.68
N LYS A 23 -17.03 -5.79 8.55
CA LYS A 23 -16.51 -6.37 7.30
C LYS A 23 -15.08 -6.89 7.48
N VAL A 24 -14.18 -6.10 8.03
CA VAL A 24 -12.78 -6.51 8.32
C VAL A 24 -12.76 -7.77 9.18
N LEU A 25 -13.56 -7.79 10.27
CA LEU A 25 -13.64 -8.96 11.16
C LEU A 25 -14.17 -10.20 10.44
N LYS A 26 -15.18 -10.04 9.55
CA LYS A 26 -15.73 -11.14 8.75
C LYS A 26 -14.69 -11.68 7.77
N GLU A 27 -14.02 -10.82 7.01
CA GLU A 27 -12.95 -11.20 6.08
C GLU A 27 -11.82 -11.92 6.84
N LYS A 28 -11.39 -11.35 7.97
CA LYS A 28 -10.38 -11.95 8.85
C LYS A 28 -10.81 -13.36 9.30
N LYS A 29 -12.02 -13.53 9.81
CA LYS A 29 -12.53 -14.84 10.24
C LYS A 29 -12.59 -15.85 9.10
N LEU A 30 -13.08 -15.48 7.92
CA LEU A 30 -13.14 -16.36 6.75
C LEU A 30 -11.75 -16.85 6.33
N LYS A 31 -10.76 -15.98 6.36
CA LYS A 31 -9.40 -16.32 5.98
C LYS A 31 -8.72 -17.21 7.02
N PHE A 32 -8.93 -16.94 8.31
CA PHE A 32 -8.29 -17.70 9.40
C PHE A 32 -9.04 -18.99 9.76
N SER A 33 -10.34 -19.12 9.49
CA SER A 33 -11.06 -20.39 9.68
C SER A 33 -10.57 -21.51 8.75
N GLN A 34 -9.87 -21.16 7.68
CA GLN A 34 -9.27 -22.11 6.73
C GLN A 34 -7.82 -22.48 7.07
N GLN A 35 -7.25 -21.88 8.11
CA GLN A 35 -5.85 -22.09 8.50
C GLN A 35 -5.78 -22.67 9.92
N ASN A 36 -5.18 -23.84 10.06
CA ASN A 36 -4.80 -24.35 11.37
C ASN A 36 -3.66 -23.48 11.92
N SER A 37 -3.86 -22.83 13.06
CA SER A 37 -2.76 -22.14 13.77
C SER A 37 -1.82 -23.22 14.31
N ILE A 38 -0.56 -23.13 13.93
CA ILE A 38 0.49 -23.99 14.47
C ILE A 38 1.24 -23.14 15.49
N SER A 39 1.23 -23.58 16.75
CA SER A 39 2.04 -22.97 17.80
C SER A 39 3.12 -23.95 18.26
N PHE A 40 4.30 -23.44 18.60
CA PHE A 40 5.40 -24.23 19.08
C PHE A 40 6.30 -23.41 20.02
N GLN A 41 6.99 -24.12 20.93
CA GLN A 41 7.91 -23.51 21.88
C GLN A 41 9.28 -23.30 21.23
N VAL A 42 9.85 -22.13 21.41
CA VAL A 42 11.19 -21.79 20.91
C VAL A 42 11.99 -21.06 21.95
N ASN A 43 13.30 -21.12 21.81
CA ASN A 43 14.23 -20.26 22.52
C ASN A 43 14.69 -19.13 21.58
N VAL A 44 14.57 -17.90 22.04
CA VAL A 44 14.95 -16.70 21.29
C VAL A 44 16.26 -16.20 21.82
N ASP A 45 17.23 -16.02 20.93
CA ASP A 45 18.54 -15.45 21.21
C ASP A 45 18.82 -14.20 20.39
N CYS A 46 19.78 -13.40 20.84
CA CYS A 46 20.22 -12.22 20.13
C CYS A 46 21.41 -12.60 19.22
N TYR A 47 21.28 -12.27 17.94
CA TYR A 47 22.39 -12.44 17.01
C TYR A 47 23.47 -11.41 17.32
N GLU A 48 24.72 -11.86 17.58
CA GLU A 48 25.88 -10.99 17.79
C GLU A 48 26.25 -10.25 16.50
N TYR A 49 26.43 -8.94 16.60
CA TYR A 49 26.25 -7.93 15.61
C TYR A 49 27.48 -7.52 14.80
N TYR A 50 27.21 -7.31 13.50
CA TYR A 50 27.85 -6.22 12.75
C TYR A 50 27.05 -4.92 13.01
N GLU A 51 27.73 -3.82 13.34
CA GLU A 51 27.18 -2.53 13.85
C GLU A 51 26.00 -1.92 13.09
N GLU A 52 25.65 -2.40 11.89
CA GLU A 52 24.60 -1.87 11.03
C GLU A 52 23.20 -2.52 11.22
N GLN A 53 23.08 -3.61 11.97
CA GLN A 53 21.84 -4.39 12.09
C GLN A 53 21.33 -4.50 13.55
N ARG A 54 21.31 -3.42 14.30
CA ARG A 54 20.74 -3.40 15.66
C ARG A 54 19.28 -3.85 15.64
N GLY A 55 18.95 -4.90 16.41
CA GLY A 55 17.58 -5.41 16.59
C GLY A 55 17.23 -6.66 15.78
N LEU A 56 18.21 -7.37 15.22
CA LEU A 56 18.01 -8.69 14.63
C LEU A 56 18.14 -9.76 15.70
N TYR A 57 17.15 -10.61 15.80
CA TYR A 57 17.11 -11.74 16.73
C TYR A 57 16.93 -13.02 15.94
N TYR A 58 17.28 -14.14 16.52
CA TYR A 58 17.03 -15.43 15.88
C TYR A 58 16.37 -16.43 16.82
N LEU A 59 15.71 -17.40 16.24
CA LEU A 59 15.25 -18.60 16.91
C LEU A 59 15.73 -19.83 16.15
N ILE A 60 15.92 -20.90 16.88
CA ILE A 60 16.33 -22.21 16.34
C ILE A 60 15.07 -23.03 16.11
N ILE A 61 14.92 -23.58 14.91
CA ILE A 61 13.80 -24.43 14.51
C ILE A 61 14.32 -25.81 14.19
N PRO A 62 14.03 -26.85 14.98
CA PRO A 62 14.34 -28.23 14.62
C PRO A 62 13.59 -28.64 13.34
N LYS A 63 14.25 -29.37 12.46
CA LYS A 63 13.68 -29.85 11.19
C LYS A 63 12.41 -30.66 11.36
N GLU A 64 12.32 -31.46 12.40
CA GLU A 64 11.11 -32.23 12.73
C GLU A 64 9.85 -31.34 12.90
N TYR A 65 10.01 -30.09 13.34
CA TYR A 65 8.90 -29.14 13.37
C TYR A 65 8.53 -28.65 11.98
N LEU A 66 9.51 -28.43 11.11
CA LEU A 66 9.25 -28.06 9.71
C LEU A 66 8.57 -29.18 8.97
N ASP A 67 9.02 -30.44 9.13
CA ASP A 67 8.44 -31.62 8.51
C ASP A 67 7.01 -31.88 8.98
N ASN A 68 6.70 -31.67 10.27
CA ASN A 68 5.35 -31.76 10.79
C ASN A 68 4.42 -30.67 10.23
N VAL A 69 4.94 -29.48 10.03
CA VAL A 69 4.23 -28.35 9.42
C VAL A 69 4.01 -28.59 7.91
N GLU A 70 5.01 -29.16 7.22
CA GLU A 70 4.90 -29.52 5.79
C GLU A 70 3.82 -30.57 5.54
N ASN A 71 3.64 -31.54 6.43
CA ASN A 71 2.59 -32.57 6.34
C ASN A 71 1.16 -31.99 6.53
N LEU A 72 1.02 -30.85 7.20
CA LEU A 72 -0.24 -30.16 7.44
C LEU A 72 -0.59 -29.14 6.35
N ARG A 73 0.36 -28.71 5.52
CA ARG A 73 0.18 -27.72 4.45
C ARG A 73 0.70 -28.22 3.12
N LYS A 74 -0.05 -27.97 2.04
CA LYS A 74 0.34 -28.35 0.67
C LYS A 74 1.53 -27.58 0.11
N ASP A 75 1.90 -26.43 0.70
CA ASP A 75 3.01 -25.57 0.25
C ASP A 75 4.16 -25.58 1.26
N LYS A 76 5.25 -26.22 0.88
CA LYS A 76 6.41 -26.59 1.70
C LYS A 76 7.22 -25.44 2.34
N ASN A 77 7.09 -24.19 1.94
CA ASN A 77 8.04 -23.12 2.31
C ASN A 77 7.42 -21.94 3.05
N ASP A 78 6.26 -22.07 3.71
CA ASP A 78 5.45 -20.88 3.91
C ASP A 78 5.46 -20.26 5.32
N ILE A 79 5.91 -20.95 6.39
CA ILE A 79 5.76 -20.41 7.76
C ILE A 79 6.81 -19.39 8.12
N PHE A 80 8.07 -19.65 7.78
CA PHE A 80 9.20 -18.78 8.14
C PHE A 80 9.74 -17.99 6.94
N THR A 81 8.89 -17.75 5.93
CA THR A 81 9.33 -16.95 4.80
C THR A 81 9.43 -15.48 5.17
N ARG A 82 10.38 -14.79 4.55
CA ARG A 82 10.62 -13.37 4.76
C ARG A 82 9.35 -12.54 4.65
N GLY A 83 9.12 -11.69 5.64
CA GLY A 83 7.97 -10.79 5.71
C GLY A 83 6.75 -11.39 6.41
N LYS A 84 6.80 -12.66 6.82
CA LYS A 84 5.77 -13.24 7.70
C LYS A 84 5.84 -12.61 9.07
N ILE A 85 4.69 -12.52 9.72
CA ILE A 85 4.59 -12.02 11.10
C ILE A 85 4.43 -13.20 12.03
N LEU A 86 5.29 -13.25 13.02
CA LEU A 86 5.24 -14.19 14.12
C LEU A 86 4.79 -13.45 15.38
N LYS A 87 3.88 -14.06 16.14
CA LYS A 87 3.54 -13.63 17.49
C LYS A 87 4.31 -14.49 18.48
N PHE A 88 5.01 -13.86 19.38
CA PHE A 88 5.74 -14.46 20.49
C PHE A 88 4.95 -14.22 21.76
N SER A 89 4.61 -15.29 22.47
CA SER A 89 3.90 -15.23 23.75
C SER A 89 4.77 -15.86 24.83
N GLY A 90 5.16 -15.06 25.84
CA GLY A 90 5.98 -15.48 26.99
C GLY A 90 5.18 -15.54 28.28
N GLY A 91 5.85 -15.87 29.38
CA GLY A 91 5.25 -15.82 30.71
C GLY A 91 4.74 -14.44 31.10
N ASN A 92 3.85 -14.35 32.11
CA ASN A 92 3.27 -13.10 32.63
C ASN A 92 2.54 -12.22 31.59
N GLU A 93 1.79 -12.84 30.67
CA GLU A 93 1.01 -12.13 29.62
C GLU A 93 1.88 -11.26 28.70
N PHE A 94 3.19 -11.43 28.68
CA PHE A 94 4.09 -10.72 27.78
C PHE A 94 3.97 -11.30 26.37
N TYR A 95 3.75 -10.44 25.38
CA TYR A 95 3.76 -10.83 23.97
C TYR A 95 4.33 -9.71 23.10
N PHE A 96 4.92 -10.10 21.99
CA PHE A 96 5.36 -9.17 20.94
C PHE A 96 5.19 -9.80 19.56
N ASP A 97 5.09 -8.96 18.55
CA ASP A 97 5.04 -9.37 17.16
C ASP A 97 6.36 -9.04 16.47
N ALA A 98 6.81 -9.93 15.59
CA ALA A 98 8.04 -9.74 14.83
C ALA A 98 7.87 -10.14 13.37
N ILE A 99 8.71 -9.57 12.51
CA ILE A 99 8.73 -9.89 11.08
C ILE A 99 9.95 -10.75 10.79
N VAL A 100 9.74 -11.87 10.11
CA VAL A 100 10.81 -12.74 9.62
C VAL A 100 11.64 -12.00 8.56
N GLU A 101 12.95 -11.91 8.75
CA GLU A 101 13.87 -11.30 7.79
C GLU A 101 14.51 -12.34 6.86
N THR A 102 14.96 -13.46 7.39
CA THR A 102 15.50 -14.57 6.61
C THR A 102 15.46 -15.87 7.41
N THR A 103 15.58 -16.99 6.72
CA THR A 103 15.74 -18.32 7.31
C THR A 103 16.95 -18.98 6.63
N GLU A 104 17.83 -19.57 7.38
CA GLU A 104 19.07 -20.18 6.92
C GLU A 104 19.21 -21.56 7.54
N GLU A 105 19.71 -22.53 6.76
CA GLU A 105 20.08 -23.85 7.26
C GLU A 105 21.40 -23.74 8.04
N ASP A 106 21.54 -24.51 9.13
CA ASP A 106 22.81 -24.61 9.82
C ASP A 106 23.83 -25.30 8.89
N PRO A 107 25.01 -24.69 8.68
CA PRO A 107 26.02 -25.28 7.79
C PRO A 107 26.65 -26.57 8.33
N GLU A 108 26.54 -26.84 9.64
CA GLU A 108 27.10 -28.02 10.28
C GLU A 108 26.06 -29.10 10.60
N ASP A 109 24.79 -28.71 10.79
CA ASP A 109 23.68 -29.62 11.08
C ASP A 109 22.44 -29.33 10.18
N ASN A 110 22.26 -30.10 9.15
CA ASN A 110 21.12 -30.03 8.22
C ASN A 110 19.75 -30.24 8.90
N ASN A 111 19.69 -30.55 10.19
CA ASN A 111 18.46 -30.70 10.94
C ASN A 111 18.08 -29.45 11.72
N ILE A 112 18.87 -28.38 11.63
CA ILE A 112 18.65 -27.11 12.32
C ILE A 112 18.49 -26.00 11.30
N PHE A 113 17.48 -25.14 11.56
CA PHE A 113 17.24 -23.91 10.81
C PHE A 113 17.26 -22.72 11.76
N TYR A 114 17.92 -21.65 11.35
CA TYR A 114 17.87 -20.36 12.01
C TYR A 114 16.83 -19.48 11.34
N CYS A 115 15.87 -18.99 12.12
CA CYS A 115 14.93 -17.96 11.65
C CYS A 115 15.29 -16.62 12.26
N TYR A 116 15.74 -15.69 11.45
CA TYR A 116 16.07 -14.33 11.86
C TYR A 116 14.86 -13.44 11.74
N PHE A 117 14.59 -12.63 12.76
CA PHE A 117 13.43 -11.76 12.81
C PHE A 117 13.73 -10.41 13.45
N VAL A 118 12.88 -9.43 13.19
CA VAL A 118 12.93 -8.09 13.80
C VAL A 118 11.60 -7.80 14.47
N PRO A 119 11.57 -7.38 15.74
CA PRO A 119 10.36 -6.94 16.40
C PRO A 119 9.69 -5.80 15.62
N ILE A 120 8.35 -5.80 15.58
CA ILE A 120 7.59 -4.75 14.87
C ILE A 120 7.69 -3.42 15.62
N LYS A 121 7.69 -3.46 16.95
CA LYS A 121 7.78 -2.26 17.78
C LYS A 121 9.23 -1.95 18.15
N ASP A 122 9.65 -0.73 17.87
CA ASP A 122 11.00 -0.24 18.18
C ASP A 122 11.34 -0.32 19.69
N GLU A 123 10.35 -0.30 20.58
CA GLU A 123 10.53 -0.40 22.03
C GLU A 123 11.13 -1.72 22.51
N TYR A 124 11.03 -2.77 21.70
CA TYR A 124 11.60 -4.09 22.00
C TYR A 124 13.00 -4.28 21.41
N ILE A 125 13.44 -3.38 20.55
CA ILE A 125 14.75 -3.48 19.90
C ILE A 125 15.86 -3.18 20.92
N GLY A 126 16.79 -4.13 21.10
CA GLY A 126 17.91 -4.00 22.06
C GLY A 126 17.53 -4.25 23.52
N THR A 127 16.31 -4.74 23.81
CA THR A 127 15.90 -5.09 25.16
C THR A 127 16.11 -6.58 25.44
N GLN A 128 16.55 -6.93 26.66
CA GLN A 128 16.65 -8.33 27.09
C GLN A 128 15.28 -9.00 27.30
N LYS A 129 14.18 -8.24 27.26
CA LYS A 129 12.82 -8.75 27.48
C LYS A 129 12.34 -9.75 26.44
N ILE A 130 12.95 -9.74 25.26
CA ILE A 130 12.58 -10.63 24.15
C ILE A 130 13.53 -11.82 24.01
N LEU A 131 14.43 -12.02 24.95
CA LEU A 131 15.29 -13.21 25.03
C LEU A 131 14.65 -14.27 25.93
N GLY A 132 14.83 -15.54 25.59
CA GLY A 132 14.35 -16.67 26.38
C GLY A 132 13.28 -17.50 25.67
N GLN A 133 12.48 -18.22 26.45
CA GLN A 133 11.47 -19.15 25.93
C GLN A 133 10.16 -18.46 25.60
N PHE A 134 9.67 -18.70 24.39
CA PHE A 134 8.40 -18.18 23.88
C PHE A 134 7.60 -19.28 23.16
N GLU A 135 6.29 -19.18 23.25
CA GLU A 135 5.40 -19.83 22.32
C GLU A 135 5.25 -18.95 21.09
N VAL A 136 5.49 -19.51 19.91
CA VAL A 136 5.44 -18.79 18.64
C VAL A 136 4.27 -19.26 17.82
N GLU A 137 3.47 -18.31 17.36
CA GLU A 137 2.37 -18.51 16.42
C GLU A 137 2.61 -17.71 15.15
N GLU A 138 2.31 -18.28 13.99
CA GLU A 138 2.25 -17.52 12.76
C GLU A 138 1.00 -16.61 12.75
N ARG A 139 1.21 -15.30 12.65
CA ARG A 139 0.14 -14.35 12.36
C ARG A 139 -0.03 -14.14 10.86
N ASN A 140 -0.66 -15.10 10.19
CA ASN A 140 -0.93 -14.99 8.77
C ASN A 140 -1.90 -13.86 8.44
N GLY A 141 -1.41 -12.86 7.68
CA GLY A 141 -2.24 -11.80 7.13
C GLY A 141 -2.78 -10.78 8.12
N ASP A 142 -2.37 -10.82 9.39
CA ASP A 142 -2.88 -9.91 10.44
C ASP A 142 -2.46 -8.46 10.17
N LEU A 143 -1.30 -8.23 9.60
CA LEU A 143 -0.82 -6.88 9.25
C LEU A 143 -1.76 -6.17 8.25
N THR A 144 -2.32 -6.90 7.29
CA THR A 144 -3.30 -6.34 6.36
C THR A 144 -4.54 -5.84 7.10
N TYR A 145 -5.09 -6.69 7.96
CA TYR A 145 -6.29 -6.36 8.73
C TYR A 145 -6.02 -5.29 9.79
N GLN A 146 -4.85 -5.33 10.43
CA GLN A 146 -4.42 -4.28 11.36
C GLN A 146 -4.34 -2.92 10.66
N ARG A 147 -3.76 -2.85 9.47
CA ARG A 147 -3.69 -1.61 8.67
C ARG A 147 -5.07 -1.11 8.25
N MET A 148 -6.00 -2.01 7.92
CA MET A 148 -7.39 -1.65 7.65
C MET A 148 -8.08 -1.08 8.90
N GLU A 149 -7.91 -1.71 10.05
CA GLU A 149 -8.47 -1.22 11.32
C GLU A 149 -7.88 0.13 11.71
N ASP A 150 -6.58 0.31 11.55
CA ASP A 150 -5.90 1.57 11.85
C ASP A 150 -6.34 2.68 10.89
N ALA A 151 -6.55 2.38 9.60
CA ALA A 151 -7.12 3.32 8.65
C ALA A 151 -8.54 3.75 9.05
N ILE A 152 -9.39 2.81 9.49
CA ILE A 152 -10.73 3.12 9.99
C ILE A 152 -10.64 4.00 11.25
N LYS A 153 -9.76 3.68 12.21
CA LYS A 153 -9.54 4.49 13.43
C LYS A 153 -9.10 5.91 13.07
N GLN A 154 -8.15 6.06 12.16
CA GLN A 154 -7.68 7.38 11.71
C GLN A 154 -8.78 8.17 11.02
N PHE A 155 -9.58 7.53 10.16
CA PHE A 155 -10.70 8.17 9.48
C PHE A 155 -11.73 8.71 10.46
N ILE A 156 -12.05 7.96 11.53
CA ILE A 156 -12.96 8.41 12.60
C ILE A 156 -12.35 9.56 13.40
N GLY A 157 -11.07 9.46 13.77
CA GLY A 157 -10.36 10.46 14.55
C GLY A 157 -10.25 11.81 13.84
N GLY A 158 -10.47 11.86 12.52
CA GLY A 158 -10.34 13.06 11.69
C GLY A 158 -8.86 13.39 11.41
N ASN A 159 -8.64 14.42 10.59
CA ASN A 159 -7.31 14.92 10.22
C ASN A 159 -6.44 13.97 9.35
N CYS A 160 -6.97 12.83 8.93
CA CYS A 160 -6.26 11.90 8.05
C CYS A 160 -6.43 12.21 6.55
N CYS A 161 -7.45 13.00 6.20
CA CYS A 161 -7.71 13.50 4.84
C CYS A 161 -8.45 14.85 4.94
N SER A 162 -8.76 15.47 3.79
CA SER A 162 -9.52 16.74 3.84
C SER A 162 -10.96 16.51 4.30
N LYS A 163 -11.55 17.51 4.97
CA LYS A 163 -12.93 17.45 5.49
C LYS A 163 -13.96 17.17 4.37
N ASP A 164 -13.75 17.80 3.23
CA ASP A 164 -14.63 17.61 2.09
C ASP A 164 -14.52 16.18 1.54
N LEU A 165 -13.32 15.61 1.51
CA LEU A 165 -13.12 14.20 1.12
C LEU A 165 -13.77 13.24 2.12
N GLU A 166 -13.70 13.52 3.43
CA GLU A 166 -14.45 12.76 4.43
C GLU A 166 -15.94 12.74 4.14
N ASN A 167 -16.52 13.90 3.82
CA ASN A 167 -17.94 14.02 3.47
C ASN A 167 -18.26 13.22 2.19
N TYR A 168 -17.39 13.24 1.17
CA TYR A 168 -17.54 12.41 -0.03
C TYR A 168 -17.57 10.93 0.33
N ILE A 169 -16.62 10.44 1.15
CA ILE A 169 -16.56 9.04 1.56
C ILE A 169 -17.83 8.62 2.32
N LEU A 170 -18.40 9.51 3.13
CA LEU A 170 -19.65 9.25 3.85
C LEU A 170 -20.91 9.32 2.95
N GLY A 171 -20.79 9.82 1.74
CA GLY A 171 -21.92 10.01 0.82
C GLY A 171 -22.67 11.32 1.00
N ASN A 172 -22.07 12.31 1.67
CA ASN A 172 -22.61 13.63 1.94
C ASN A 172 -21.72 14.74 1.34
N PRO A 173 -21.62 14.85 0.02
CA PRO A 173 -20.72 15.80 -0.62
C PRO A 173 -21.16 17.25 -0.33
N VAL A 174 -20.18 18.07 -0.02
CA VAL A 174 -20.39 19.53 -0.03
C VAL A 174 -20.19 19.99 -1.48
N ILE A 175 -21.24 20.57 -2.07
CA ILE A 175 -21.25 21.01 -3.47
C ILE A 175 -20.47 22.34 -3.65
N ASN A 176 -19.43 22.56 -2.91
CA ASN A 176 -18.55 23.70 -3.13
C ASN A 176 -17.45 23.28 -4.09
N GLY A 177 -17.65 23.59 -5.40
CA GLY A 177 -16.69 23.26 -6.44
C GLY A 177 -15.27 23.68 -6.05
N TYR A 178 -14.37 22.71 -6.00
CA TYR A 178 -12.97 22.94 -5.69
C TYR A 178 -12.30 23.65 -6.87
N ARG A 179 -12.05 24.95 -6.72
CA ARG A 179 -11.48 25.80 -7.76
C ARG A 179 -9.95 25.79 -7.85
N GLU A 180 -9.28 24.79 -7.26
CA GLU A 180 -7.80 24.82 -7.20
C GLU A 180 -7.10 24.46 -8.52
N PHE A 181 -7.73 23.72 -9.41
CA PHE A 181 -7.15 23.37 -10.69
C PHE A 181 -7.81 24.16 -11.83
N LYS A 182 -7.29 25.32 -12.14
CA LYS A 182 -7.73 26.07 -13.32
C LYS A 182 -7.19 25.39 -14.59
N ASN A 183 -8.09 24.86 -15.42
CA ASN A 183 -7.85 24.46 -16.83
C ASN A 183 -6.50 23.79 -17.11
N ILE A 184 -6.34 22.55 -16.64
CA ILE A 184 -5.12 21.75 -16.83
C ILE A 184 -4.74 21.60 -18.29
N PHE A 185 -5.72 21.37 -19.17
CA PHE A 185 -5.49 21.11 -20.59
C PHE A 185 -5.26 22.37 -21.44
N ASN A 186 -5.80 23.54 -21.07
CA ASN A 186 -5.56 24.78 -21.81
C ASN A 186 -4.10 25.23 -21.77
N TYR A 187 -3.35 24.89 -20.68
CA TYR A 187 -1.96 25.26 -20.58
C TYR A 187 -1.00 24.36 -21.36
N LYS A 188 -1.43 23.15 -21.82
CA LYS A 188 -0.49 22.10 -22.24
C LYS A 188 -0.81 21.30 -23.48
N ARG A 189 -1.70 21.78 -24.33
CA ARG A 189 -1.86 21.25 -25.68
C ARG A 189 -0.51 21.14 -26.43
N TYR A 190 0.45 22.03 -26.12
CA TYR A 190 1.80 22.03 -26.67
C TYR A 190 2.71 20.91 -26.16
N TYR A 191 2.54 20.43 -24.91
CA TYR A 191 3.42 19.41 -24.34
C TYR A 191 2.96 17.99 -24.65
N LEU A 192 1.66 17.73 -24.75
CA LEU A 192 1.14 16.40 -25.10
C LEU A 192 1.38 16.08 -26.58
N ASN A 193 1.34 17.09 -27.46
CA ASN A 193 1.64 16.92 -28.88
C ASN A 193 3.15 16.61 -29.17
N SER A 194 4.04 16.90 -28.24
CA SER A 194 5.48 16.56 -28.38
C SER A 194 5.79 15.11 -28.00
N ILE A 195 4.84 14.39 -27.43
CA ILE A 195 4.99 12.97 -27.07
C ILE A 195 4.28 12.14 -28.15
N ASN A 196 4.93 12.02 -29.29
CA ASN A 196 4.40 11.45 -30.55
C ASN A 196 3.83 10.02 -30.49
N ASN A 197 3.77 9.37 -29.33
CA ASN A 197 3.28 7.99 -29.17
C ASN A 197 2.25 7.80 -28.06
N PHE A 198 1.75 8.87 -27.44
CA PHE A 198 0.69 8.77 -26.42
C PHE A 198 -0.66 9.09 -27.08
N ALA A 199 -1.70 8.33 -26.67
CA ALA A 199 -3.05 8.49 -27.17
C ALA A 199 -3.51 9.96 -27.07
N GLU A 200 -3.95 10.53 -28.17
CA GLU A 200 -4.61 11.84 -28.16
C GLU A 200 -5.98 11.68 -27.47
N PHE A 201 -6.23 12.50 -26.45
CA PHE A 201 -7.57 12.60 -25.90
C PHE A 201 -8.50 13.30 -26.89
N THR A 202 -9.69 12.74 -27.06
CA THR A 202 -10.76 13.45 -27.73
C THR A 202 -11.16 14.68 -26.89
N ARG A 203 -11.73 15.73 -27.52
CA ARG A 203 -12.24 16.91 -26.79
C ARG A 203 -13.22 16.54 -25.67
N HIS A 204 -13.97 15.45 -25.84
CA HIS A 204 -14.90 14.96 -24.84
C HIS A 204 -14.17 14.36 -23.63
N GLN A 205 -13.15 13.54 -23.87
CA GLN A 205 -12.27 12.99 -22.81
C GLN A 205 -11.54 14.11 -22.07
N GLU A 206 -10.99 15.11 -22.77
CA GLU A 206 -10.34 16.28 -22.16
C GLU A 206 -11.29 17.01 -21.20
N LYS A 207 -12.54 17.26 -21.61
CA LYS A 207 -13.54 17.90 -20.74
C LYS A 207 -13.84 17.05 -19.51
N LYS A 208 -14.01 15.73 -19.69
CA LYS A 208 -14.25 14.81 -18.56
C LYS A 208 -13.07 14.76 -17.60
N ILE A 209 -11.84 14.63 -18.11
CA ILE A 209 -10.62 14.64 -17.29
C ILE A 209 -10.49 15.97 -16.55
N ASN A 210 -10.77 17.11 -17.18
CA ASN A 210 -10.81 18.40 -16.50
C ASN A 210 -11.78 18.39 -15.32
N ASN A 211 -12.98 17.83 -15.49
CA ASN A 211 -13.97 17.75 -14.42
C ASN A 211 -13.47 16.91 -13.22
N ILE A 212 -12.69 15.86 -13.45
CA ILE A 212 -12.10 15.04 -12.38
C ILE A 212 -11.27 15.91 -11.43
N PHE A 213 -10.54 16.88 -11.95
CA PHE A 213 -9.67 17.73 -11.13
C PHE A 213 -10.43 18.79 -10.33
N TYR A 214 -11.70 19.03 -10.64
CA TYR A 214 -12.57 19.90 -9.84
C TYR A 214 -13.24 19.18 -8.67
N GLN A 215 -13.18 17.84 -8.65
CA GLN A 215 -13.79 17.02 -7.62
C GLN A 215 -12.74 16.46 -6.69
N GLN A 216 -13.06 16.34 -5.41
CA GLN A 216 -12.14 15.71 -4.43
C GLN A 216 -12.08 14.20 -4.59
N MET A 217 -13.13 13.58 -5.10
CA MET A 217 -13.17 12.17 -5.44
C MET A 217 -13.83 11.94 -6.78
N SER A 218 -13.19 11.16 -7.62
CA SER A 218 -13.68 10.79 -8.94
C SER A 218 -13.42 9.33 -9.23
N THR A 219 -14.23 8.75 -10.11
CA THR A 219 -14.08 7.36 -10.55
C THR A 219 -13.89 7.30 -12.06
N ILE A 220 -12.98 6.45 -12.53
CA ILE A 220 -12.74 6.20 -13.95
C ILE A 220 -12.86 4.70 -14.21
N ASN A 221 -13.54 4.34 -15.29
CA ASN A 221 -13.48 3.02 -15.87
C ASN A 221 -12.69 3.08 -17.18
N ILE A 222 -11.63 2.28 -17.28
CA ILE A 222 -10.74 2.24 -18.44
C ILE A 222 -10.97 0.93 -19.18
N LYS A 223 -11.32 1.06 -20.48
CA LYS A 223 -11.44 -0.09 -21.37
C LYS A 223 -10.03 -0.61 -21.74
N HIS A 224 -9.93 -1.93 -21.90
CA HIS A 224 -8.75 -2.61 -22.45
C HIS A 224 -7.43 -2.45 -21.64
N ASN A 225 -7.48 -2.18 -20.34
CA ASN A 225 -6.29 -2.05 -19.47
C ASN A 225 -5.24 -1.07 -20.03
N ASP A 226 -5.68 0.03 -20.64
CA ASP A 226 -4.79 1.02 -21.25
C ASP A 226 -4.17 1.96 -20.20
N ASN A 227 -3.01 1.58 -19.68
CA ASN A 227 -2.26 2.37 -18.70
C ASN A 227 -1.77 3.72 -19.26
N ARG A 228 -1.77 3.94 -20.58
CA ARG A 228 -1.32 5.21 -21.19
C ARG A 228 -2.18 6.37 -20.69
N ILE A 229 -3.48 6.16 -20.57
CA ILE A 229 -4.41 7.16 -20.04
C ILE A 229 -4.06 7.49 -18.58
N ILE A 230 -3.77 6.48 -17.77
CA ILE A 230 -3.35 6.68 -16.36
C ILE A 230 -2.07 7.49 -16.31
N CYS A 231 -1.08 7.16 -17.12
CA CYS A 231 0.19 7.88 -17.19
C CYS A 231 0.00 9.35 -17.56
N LEU A 232 -0.89 9.65 -18.50
CA LEU A 232 -1.22 11.02 -18.89
C LEU A 232 -1.91 11.80 -17.75
N ILE A 233 -2.84 11.16 -17.02
CA ILE A 233 -3.51 11.77 -15.86
C ILE A 233 -2.48 12.06 -14.75
N VAL A 234 -1.61 11.09 -14.43
CA VAL A 234 -0.53 11.25 -13.44
C VAL A 234 0.37 12.42 -13.82
N TYR A 235 0.75 12.50 -15.09
CA TYR A 235 1.57 13.60 -15.59
C TYR A 235 0.86 14.94 -15.51
N ALA A 236 -0.44 15.01 -15.84
CA ALA A 236 -1.23 16.23 -15.70
C ALA A 236 -1.29 16.69 -14.25
N ILE A 237 -1.52 15.79 -13.28
CA ILE A 237 -1.48 16.10 -11.84
C ILE A 237 -0.08 16.59 -11.45
N TYR A 238 0.97 15.89 -11.86
CA TYR A 238 2.35 16.27 -11.58
C TYR A 238 2.67 17.69 -12.01
N GLN A 239 2.20 18.10 -13.17
CA GLN A 239 2.44 19.42 -13.74
C GLN A 239 1.60 20.53 -13.11
N CYS A 240 0.41 20.19 -12.64
CA CYS A 240 -0.57 21.19 -12.17
C CYS A 240 -0.59 21.35 -10.65
N ARG A 241 0.18 20.53 -9.92
CA ARG A 241 0.29 20.69 -8.47
C ARG A 241 0.80 22.09 -8.11
N LYS A 242 0.10 22.77 -7.21
CA LYS A 242 0.45 24.13 -6.75
C LYS A 242 1.81 24.14 -6.02
N ASN A 243 2.04 23.12 -5.21
CA ASN A 243 3.27 22.99 -4.43
C ASN A 243 4.14 21.89 -5.03
N ILE A 244 5.33 22.23 -5.45
CA ILE A 244 6.31 21.27 -5.99
C ILE A 244 6.68 20.16 -5.00
N LYS A 245 6.45 20.39 -3.69
CA LYS A 245 6.68 19.41 -2.64
C LYS A 245 5.52 18.42 -2.47
N ASP A 246 4.35 18.70 -3.06
CA ASP A 246 3.20 17.80 -3.02
C ASP A 246 3.52 16.51 -3.78
N LYS A 247 3.32 15.39 -3.12
CA LYS A 247 3.61 14.07 -3.65
C LYS A 247 2.34 13.43 -4.17
N ILE A 248 2.52 12.60 -5.20
CA ILE A 248 1.47 11.75 -5.76
C ILE A 248 1.70 10.34 -5.24
N LEU A 249 0.69 9.75 -4.62
CA LEU A 249 0.68 8.35 -4.22
C LEU A 249 -0.19 7.56 -5.19
N ILE A 250 0.41 6.56 -5.84
CA ILE A 250 -0.30 5.62 -6.70
C ILE A 250 -0.34 4.28 -5.98
N CYS A 251 -1.54 3.78 -5.74
CA CYS A 251 -1.76 2.48 -5.13
C CYS A 251 -2.54 1.55 -6.05
N SER A 252 -2.40 0.25 -5.84
CA SER A 252 -3.14 -0.77 -6.57
C SER A 252 -3.51 -1.93 -5.67
N SER A 253 -4.44 -2.77 -6.14
CA SER A 253 -4.84 -4.01 -5.48
C SER A 253 -3.70 -5.03 -5.40
N SER A 254 -2.80 -5.06 -6.39
CA SER A 254 -1.74 -6.06 -6.51
C SER A 254 -0.39 -5.48 -6.92
N ASN A 255 0.68 -6.25 -6.65
CA ASN A 255 2.02 -5.88 -7.11
C ASN A 255 2.13 -5.91 -8.65
N ALA A 256 1.43 -6.82 -9.32
CA ALA A 256 1.47 -6.92 -10.77
C ALA A 256 0.95 -5.63 -11.45
N VAL A 257 -0.18 -5.11 -10.99
CA VAL A 257 -0.73 -3.83 -11.48
C VAL A 257 0.21 -2.66 -11.15
N ALA A 258 0.74 -2.61 -9.92
CA ALA A 258 1.70 -1.56 -9.53
C ALA A 258 2.98 -1.60 -10.36
N ASP A 259 3.47 -2.77 -10.71
CA ASP A 259 4.68 -2.94 -11.51
C ASP A 259 4.42 -2.56 -12.98
N SER A 260 3.26 -2.92 -13.53
CA SER A 260 2.84 -2.53 -14.89
C SER A 260 2.81 -1.01 -15.04
N ILE A 261 2.08 -0.29 -14.16
CA ILE A 261 2.02 1.17 -14.22
C ILE A 261 3.40 1.82 -13.97
N SER A 262 4.24 1.20 -13.15
CA SER A 262 5.61 1.68 -12.92
C SER A 262 6.45 1.62 -14.19
N LEU A 263 6.33 0.55 -14.97
CA LEU A 263 7.03 0.41 -16.26
C LEU A 263 6.54 1.43 -17.28
N ASP A 264 5.23 1.66 -17.36
CA ASP A 264 4.65 2.62 -18.29
C ASP A 264 5.04 4.06 -17.93
N LEU A 265 5.09 4.41 -16.65
CA LEU A 265 5.60 5.69 -16.19
C LEU A 265 7.10 5.85 -16.42
N LEU A 266 7.89 4.77 -16.36
CA LEU A 266 9.31 4.80 -16.74
C LEU A 266 9.48 5.02 -18.24
N ASN A 267 8.65 4.41 -19.08
CA ASN A 267 8.63 4.68 -20.53
C ASN A 267 8.35 6.17 -20.79
N MET A 268 7.31 6.72 -20.13
CA MET A 268 6.99 8.14 -20.23
C MET A 268 8.16 9.02 -19.75
N LYS A 269 8.85 8.64 -18.67
CA LYS A 269 9.99 9.38 -18.12
C LYS A 269 11.14 9.52 -19.12
N GLU A 270 11.38 8.54 -19.96
CA GLU A 270 12.40 8.59 -21.00
C GLU A 270 12.15 9.76 -21.97
N HIS A 271 10.89 10.13 -22.18
CA HIS A 271 10.47 11.27 -22.99
C HIS A 271 10.35 12.59 -22.18
N ILE A 272 10.16 12.49 -20.86
CA ILE A 272 9.87 13.64 -19.96
C ILE A 272 10.89 13.66 -18.81
N ASN A 273 12.06 14.14 -19.04
CA ASN A 273 13.24 14.10 -18.15
C ASN A 273 13.08 14.54 -16.66
N LYS A 274 11.85 14.73 -16.13
CA LYS A 274 11.62 15.37 -14.82
C LYS A 274 10.88 14.52 -13.78
N LEU A 275 10.37 13.34 -14.13
CA LEU A 275 9.61 12.52 -13.19
C LEU A 275 10.54 11.72 -12.26
N ASN A 276 10.43 11.94 -10.95
CA ASN A 276 11.11 11.12 -9.95
C ASN A 276 10.11 10.12 -9.38
N ILE A 277 10.32 8.85 -9.69
CA ILE A 277 9.43 7.75 -9.37
C ILE A 277 10.09 6.82 -8.37
N LEU A 278 9.35 6.38 -7.37
CA LEU A 278 9.78 5.39 -6.36
C LEU A 278 8.74 4.28 -6.26
N ARG A 279 9.19 3.04 -6.35
CA ARG A 279 8.37 1.85 -6.15
C ARG A 279 8.70 1.21 -4.80
N LEU A 280 7.70 1.09 -3.92
CA LEU A 280 7.80 0.41 -2.63
C LEU A 280 7.15 -0.97 -2.70
N TYR A 281 7.88 -1.96 -2.26
CA TYR A 281 7.40 -3.34 -2.08
C TYR A 281 7.24 -3.66 -0.60
N ALA A 282 6.31 -4.55 -0.28
CA ALA A 282 6.30 -5.17 1.03
C ALA A 282 7.58 -6.03 1.22
N LYS A 283 8.05 -6.18 2.45
CA LYS A 283 9.34 -6.87 2.73
C LYS A 283 9.41 -8.27 2.13
N ASN A 284 8.33 -9.06 2.25
CA ASN A 284 8.24 -10.40 1.65
C ASN A 284 8.30 -10.39 0.12
N GLN A 285 8.10 -9.26 -0.52
CA GLN A 285 8.10 -9.09 -1.97
C GLN A 285 9.43 -8.55 -2.53
N GLU A 286 10.36 -8.12 -1.68
CA GLU A 286 11.62 -7.50 -2.10
C GLU A 286 12.59 -8.46 -2.79
N LYS A 287 12.56 -9.76 -2.43
CA LYS A 287 13.43 -10.80 -3.01
C LYS A 287 12.89 -11.41 -4.31
N ILE A 288 11.64 -11.14 -4.68
CA ILE A 288 11.05 -11.69 -5.90
C ILE A 288 11.70 -11.06 -7.13
N GLU A 289 12.14 -11.90 -8.05
CA GLU A 289 12.72 -11.43 -9.31
C GLU A 289 11.66 -10.72 -10.17
N ARG A 290 12.00 -9.55 -10.67
CA ARG A 290 11.13 -8.68 -11.45
C ARG A 290 11.86 -8.12 -12.66
N ASN A 291 11.11 -7.37 -13.47
CA ASN A 291 11.69 -6.65 -14.59
C ASN A 291 12.84 -5.75 -14.12
N LYS A 292 14.04 -5.97 -14.67
CA LYS A 292 15.29 -5.25 -14.31
C LYS A 292 15.18 -3.73 -14.40
N ARG A 293 14.26 -3.20 -15.20
CA ARG A 293 14.01 -1.75 -15.30
C ARG A 293 13.45 -1.17 -14.00
N LEU A 294 12.67 -1.94 -13.24
CA LEU A 294 12.14 -1.54 -11.93
C LEU A 294 13.24 -1.39 -10.87
N ASN A 295 14.37 -2.05 -11.02
CA ASN A 295 15.49 -1.96 -10.08
C ASN A 295 15.98 -0.52 -9.87
N LYS A 296 15.86 0.33 -10.89
CA LYS A 296 16.29 1.74 -10.83
C LYS A 296 15.41 2.61 -9.92
N ILE A 297 14.19 2.17 -9.64
CA ILE A 297 13.19 2.89 -8.84
C ILE A 297 12.75 2.13 -7.59
N SER A 298 13.22 0.89 -7.38
CA SER A 298 12.85 0.06 -6.24
C SER A 298 13.49 0.57 -4.94
N PHE A 299 12.66 0.88 -3.95
CA PHE A 299 13.10 1.48 -2.69
C PHE A 299 14.17 0.66 -1.98
N HIS A 300 13.97 -0.65 -1.80
CA HIS A 300 14.93 -1.54 -1.13
C HIS A 300 16.29 -1.59 -1.84
N LEU A 301 16.32 -1.56 -3.18
CA LEU A 301 17.57 -1.54 -3.94
C LEU A 301 18.26 -0.16 -3.86
N LEU A 302 17.48 0.93 -3.84
CA LEU A 302 18.00 2.26 -3.60
C LEU A 302 18.56 2.40 -2.18
N MET A 303 17.98 1.72 -1.20
CA MET A 303 18.52 1.65 0.17
C MET A 303 19.90 0.99 0.22
N ASN A 304 20.17 0.00 -0.62
CA ASN A 304 21.46 -0.69 -0.68
C ASN A 304 22.51 0.07 -1.54
N LYS A 305 22.08 1.05 -2.32
CA LYS A 305 22.96 1.84 -3.19
C LYS A 305 23.85 2.78 -2.38
N ARG A 306 25.14 2.87 -2.74
CA ARG A 306 26.05 3.90 -2.21
C ARG A 306 25.73 5.25 -2.85
N TYR A 307 25.67 6.31 -2.02
CA TYR A 307 25.49 7.69 -2.44
C TYR A 307 26.73 8.50 -2.06
N ARG A 308 27.02 9.58 -2.79
CA ARG A 308 28.08 10.54 -2.42
C ARG A 308 27.77 11.25 -1.09
N ARG A 309 26.49 11.45 -0.79
CA ARG A 309 26.03 11.99 0.47
C ARG A 309 26.23 10.95 1.57
N LYS A 310 26.83 11.36 2.69
CA LYS A 310 26.86 10.58 3.93
C LYS A 310 25.53 10.77 4.68
N PHE A 311 25.03 9.70 5.24
CA PHE A 311 23.83 9.68 6.10
C PHE A 311 24.25 9.27 7.49
N HIS A 312 23.67 9.87 8.52
CA HIS A 312 23.97 9.54 9.91
C HIS A 312 23.43 8.15 10.27
N ASP A 313 22.25 7.83 9.75
CA ASP A 313 21.59 6.55 9.99
C ASP A 313 20.73 6.10 8.80
N ARG A 314 20.19 4.88 8.93
CA ARG A 314 19.30 4.28 7.93
C ARG A 314 17.97 5.05 7.80
N ARG A 315 17.47 5.66 8.90
CA ARG A 315 16.21 6.42 8.89
C ARG A 315 16.36 7.72 8.09
N GLU A 316 17.47 8.42 8.25
CA GLU A 316 17.78 9.61 7.44
C GLU A 316 17.82 9.26 5.95
N LYS A 317 18.50 8.16 5.59
CA LYS A 317 18.59 7.68 4.20
C LYS A 317 17.21 7.36 3.62
N LYS A 318 16.36 6.63 4.35
CA LYS A 318 14.97 6.34 3.97
C LYS A 318 14.18 7.61 3.68
N ARG A 319 14.16 8.55 4.64
CA ARG A 319 13.48 9.85 4.49
C ARG A 319 13.99 10.62 3.28
N TRP A 320 15.29 10.63 3.06
CA TRP A 320 15.88 11.33 1.92
C TRP A 320 15.43 10.71 0.59
N ILE A 321 15.44 9.37 0.46
CA ILE A 321 14.98 8.69 -0.76
C ILE A 321 13.52 9.03 -1.03
N VAL A 322 12.62 8.89 -0.06
CA VAL A 322 11.20 9.21 -0.24
C VAL A 322 11.03 10.69 -0.58
N LYS A 323 11.75 11.59 0.11
CA LYS A 323 11.66 13.06 -0.12
C LYS A 323 12.07 13.46 -1.52
N LYS A 324 13.06 12.78 -2.09
CA LYS A 324 13.60 13.08 -3.44
C LYS A 324 12.64 12.69 -4.57
N ASN A 325 11.71 11.78 -4.32
CA ASN A 325 10.79 11.28 -5.33
C ASN A 325 9.44 12.00 -5.25
N ASP A 326 8.85 12.28 -6.39
CA ASP A 326 7.58 13.01 -6.53
C ASP A 326 6.38 12.06 -6.59
N ILE A 327 6.58 10.91 -7.23
CA ILE A 327 5.56 9.87 -7.43
C ILE A 327 6.00 8.64 -6.65
N ILE A 328 5.16 8.18 -5.75
CA ILE A 328 5.36 6.98 -4.95
C ILE A 328 4.35 5.94 -5.40
N ILE A 329 4.82 4.72 -5.69
CA ILE A 329 3.95 3.62 -6.14
C ILE A 329 4.05 2.47 -5.15
N SER A 330 2.90 1.97 -4.69
CA SER A 330 2.80 0.87 -3.73
C SER A 330 1.52 0.05 -3.95
N THR A 331 1.32 -1.02 -3.19
CA THR A 331 -0.04 -1.57 -3.03
C THR A 331 -0.80 -0.79 -1.96
N CYS A 332 -2.15 -0.85 -1.99
CA CYS A 332 -2.98 -0.14 -1.01
C CYS A 332 -2.56 -0.48 0.43
N VAL A 333 -2.47 -1.76 0.74
CA VAL A 333 -2.07 -2.23 2.08
C VAL A 333 -0.65 -1.78 2.45
N ASN A 334 0.31 -1.86 1.52
CA ASN A 334 1.69 -1.50 1.82
C ASN A 334 1.95 0.01 1.84
N SER A 335 1.01 0.85 1.42
CA SER A 335 1.15 2.31 1.52
C SER A 335 1.19 2.80 2.96
N TYR A 336 0.57 2.07 3.90
CA TYR A 336 0.62 2.37 5.33
C TYR A 336 1.79 1.63 5.97
N ASN A 337 2.98 2.18 5.81
CA ASN A 337 4.20 1.68 6.44
C ASN A 337 5.01 2.85 7.03
N ASP A 338 5.96 2.55 7.91
CA ASP A 338 6.75 3.53 8.64
C ASP A 338 7.56 4.46 7.72
N ASP A 339 7.86 4.02 6.51
CA ASP A 339 8.62 4.81 5.55
C ASP A 339 7.78 5.91 4.90
N LEU A 340 6.44 5.75 4.85
CA LEU A 340 5.50 6.68 4.23
C LEU A 340 4.60 7.44 5.21
N ILE A 341 4.31 6.89 6.39
CA ILE A 341 3.32 7.45 7.33
C ILE A 341 3.59 8.91 7.73
N ASN A 342 4.85 9.34 7.70
CA ASN A 342 5.26 10.71 8.03
C ASN A 342 5.24 11.67 6.83
N PHE A 343 4.81 11.20 5.65
CA PHE A 343 4.67 12.02 4.46
C PHE A 343 3.20 12.33 4.20
N LYS A 344 2.95 13.45 3.52
CA LYS A 344 1.61 13.85 3.09
C LYS A 344 1.45 13.59 1.61
N PHE A 345 0.34 12.96 1.23
CA PHE A 345 0.02 12.63 -0.14
C PHE A 345 -1.32 13.27 -0.52
N PRO A 346 -1.32 14.57 -0.87
CA PRO A 346 -2.56 15.26 -1.22
C PRO A 346 -3.27 14.66 -2.46
N PHE A 347 -2.53 13.96 -3.31
CA PHE A 347 -3.05 13.27 -4.48
C PHE A 347 -2.86 11.77 -4.34
N VAL A 348 -3.97 11.04 -4.27
CA VAL A 348 -4.00 9.58 -4.19
C VAL A 348 -4.73 9.03 -5.42
N ILE A 349 -4.08 8.13 -6.14
CA ILE A 349 -4.65 7.42 -7.29
C ILE A 349 -4.67 5.94 -6.92
N ILE A 350 -5.84 5.33 -6.94
CA ILE A 350 -6.01 3.90 -6.68
C ILE A 350 -6.40 3.22 -7.97
N ILE A 351 -5.51 2.37 -8.48
CA ILE A 351 -5.66 1.63 -9.72
C ILE A 351 -6.18 0.24 -9.40
N ASP A 352 -7.10 -0.25 -10.23
CA ASP A 352 -7.79 -1.51 -10.03
C ASP A 352 -8.59 -1.53 -8.71
N ALA A 353 -9.19 -0.36 -8.38
CA ALA A 353 -9.87 -0.11 -7.12
C ALA A 353 -11.12 -0.99 -6.89
N ASN A 354 -11.68 -1.55 -7.94
CA ASN A 354 -12.81 -2.48 -7.89
C ASN A 354 -12.40 -3.90 -7.44
N ASN A 355 -11.12 -4.25 -7.49
CA ASN A 355 -10.59 -5.52 -7.00
C ASN A 355 -10.03 -5.45 -5.56
N SER A 356 -10.13 -4.28 -4.91
CA SER A 356 -9.79 -4.10 -3.50
C SER A 356 -11.04 -3.88 -2.66
N SER A 357 -11.01 -4.32 -1.41
CA SER A 357 -12.08 -3.99 -0.45
C SER A 357 -12.13 -2.48 -0.16
N GLU A 358 -13.28 -2.00 0.36
CA GLU A 358 -13.39 -0.59 0.75
C GLU A 358 -12.36 -0.21 1.80
N ASN A 359 -12.05 -1.13 2.71
CA ASN A 359 -11.10 -0.91 3.78
C ASN A 359 -9.65 -0.85 3.29
N GLU A 360 -9.27 -1.65 2.30
CA GLU A 360 -7.97 -1.55 1.64
C GLU A 360 -7.82 -0.22 0.90
N ASN A 361 -8.85 0.20 0.15
CA ASN A 361 -8.85 1.46 -0.56
C ASN A 361 -8.79 2.67 0.40
N LEU A 362 -9.31 2.54 1.62
CA LEU A 362 -9.24 3.59 2.65
C LEU A 362 -7.80 3.83 3.13
N ILE A 363 -6.96 2.82 3.18
CA ILE A 363 -5.60 2.92 3.73
C ILE A 363 -4.79 4.07 3.12
N PRO A 364 -4.56 4.13 1.79
CA PRO A 364 -3.79 5.23 1.20
C PRO A 364 -4.47 6.60 1.35
N ILE A 365 -5.79 6.64 1.47
CA ILE A 365 -6.55 7.87 1.63
C ILE A 365 -6.25 8.53 2.98
N THR A 366 -5.98 7.75 4.01
CA THR A 366 -5.64 8.26 5.35
C THR A 366 -4.27 8.95 5.43
N LEU A 367 -3.48 8.92 4.37
CA LEU A 367 -2.17 9.58 4.29
C LEU A 367 -2.27 11.06 3.86
N ASN A 368 -3.25 11.79 4.41
CA ASN A 368 -3.52 13.21 4.15
C ASN A 368 -4.02 13.51 2.73
N ALA A 369 -4.82 12.60 2.14
CA ALA A 369 -5.41 12.84 0.84
C ALA A 369 -6.34 14.06 0.83
N LYS A 370 -6.27 14.82 -0.27
CA LYS A 370 -7.19 15.91 -0.61
C LYS A 370 -7.99 15.58 -1.86
N HIS A 371 -7.35 14.84 -2.79
CA HIS A 371 -7.92 14.39 -4.04
C HIS A 371 -7.68 12.89 -4.19
N VAL A 372 -8.73 12.17 -4.53
CA VAL A 372 -8.69 10.72 -4.75
C VAL A 372 -9.27 10.39 -6.11
N LEU A 373 -8.53 9.63 -6.89
CA LEU A 373 -8.98 9.07 -8.15
C LEU A 373 -9.01 7.55 -8.03
N LEU A 374 -10.19 6.98 -8.19
CA LEU A 374 -10.41 5.53 -8.18
C LEU A 374 -10.55 5.06 -9.64
N ILE A 375 -9.66 4.17 -10.07
CA ILE A 375 -9.61 3.65 -11.43
C ILE A 375 -9.95 2.16 -11.39
N SER A 376 -10.84 1.75 -12.29
CA SER A 376 -11.22 0.37 -12.55
C SER A 376 -10.89 0.00 -13.99
N TYR A 377 -10.64 -1.28 -14.23
CA TYR A 377 -10.56 -1.84 -15.56
C TYR A 377 -11.84 -2.61 -15.91
N ASP A 378 -12.22 -2.62 -17.19
CA ASP A 378 -13.37 -3.39 -17.67
C ASP A 378 -13.19 -4.90 -17.40
N GLY A 379 -14.27 -5.57 -17.03
CA GLY A 379 -14.30 -7.02 -16.82
C GLY A 379 -13.88 -7.50 -15.45
N SER A 380 -13.38 -6.61 -14.57
CA SER A 380 -13.01 -6.95 -13.21
C SER A 380 -14.14 -6.63 -12.22
N ASP A 381 -15.15 -7.47 -12.13
CA ASP A 381 -16.23 -7.34 -11.14
C ASP A 381 -16.31 -8.57 -10.22
N ASN A 382 -15.93 -8.40 -8.96
CA ASN A 382 -16.02 -9.44 -7.92
C ASN A 382 -17.40 -9.52 -7.24
N GLY A 383 -18.40 -8.77 -7.71
CA GLY A 383 -19.76 -8.77 -7.16
C GLY A 383 -19.92 -7.98 -5.86
N GLU A 384 -18.87 -7.72 -5.10
CA GLU A 384 -18.95 -7.00 -3.82
C GLU A 384 -19.03 -5.48 -3.99
N ILE A 385 -19.75 -4.81 -3.09
CA ILE A 385 -19.82 -3.35 -3.03
C ILE A 385 -18.56 -2.84 -2.30
N ASN A 386 -17.63 -2.29 -3.05
CA ASN A 386 -16.42 -1.65 -2.56
C ASN A 386 -16.50 -0.11 -2.71
N LEU A 387 -15.42 0.59 -2.34
CA LEU A 387 -15.38 2.05 -2.42
C LEU A 387 -15.61 2.57 -3.85
N TYR A 388 -14.99 1.95 -4.87
CA TYR A 388 -15.16 2.36 -6.27
C TYR A 388 -16.62 2.28 -6.71
N LYS A 389 -17.26 1.12 -6.55
CA LYS A 389 -18.66 0.91 -6.95
C LYS A 389 -19.61 1.84 -6.19
N ARG A 390 -19.35 2.02 -4.89
CA ARG A 390 -20.14 2.92 -4.05
C ARG A 390 -20.04 4.36 -4.53
N MET A 391 -18.83 4.85 -4.82
CA MET A 391 -18.62 6.20 -5.32
C MET A 391 -19.20 6.39 -6.76
N LYS A 392 -19.02 5.40 -7.63
CA LYS A 392 -19.64 5.40 -8.97
C LYS A 392 -21.17 5.56 -8.90
N ASN A 393 -21.81 4.82 -8.00
CA ASN A 393 -23.27 4.83 -7.85
C ASN A 393 -23.79 6.14 -7.21
N LEU A 394 -23.07 6.65 -6.19
CA LEU A 394 -23.45 7.91 -5.51
C LEU A 394 -23.22 9.14 -6.36
N TYR A 395 -22.16 9.15 -7.16
CA TYR A 395 -21.67 10.34 -7.87
C TYR A 395 -21.47 10.07 -9.36
N GLN A 396 -22.54 9.69 -10.06
CA GLN A 396 -22.50 9.36 -11.49
C GLN A 396 -21.92 10.49 -12.36
N GLN A 397 -22.14 11.76 -11.97
CA GLN A 397 -21.55 12.91 -12.66
C GLN A 397 -20.01 12.98 -12.53
N ASN A 398 -19.44 12.33 -11.53
CA ASN A 398 -17.99 12.27 -11.29
C ASN A 398 -17.37 10.97 -11.85
N HIS A 399 -18.20 10.16 -12.52
CA HIS A 399 -17.77 8.92 -13.15
C HIS A 399 -17.46 9.14 -14.63
N MET A 400 -16.39 8.55 -15.08
CA MET A 400 -15.96 8.61 -16.48
C MET A 400 -15.67 7.20 -17.00
N GLU A 401 -16.18 6.92 -18.19
CA GLU A 401 -15.78 5.77 -19.01
C GLU A 401 -14.89 6.26 -20.16
N ILE A 402 -13.73 5.63 -20.31
CA ILE A 402 -12.73 5.95 -21.34
C ILE A 402 -12.41 4.70 -22.15
#